data_4dedab04062a0e0dedee10c7da898760
#
_entry.id   4dedab04062a0e0dedee10c7da898760
#
_cell.length_a   1.000
_cell.length_b   1.000
_cell.length_c   1.000
_cell.angle_alpha   90.00
_cell.angle_beta   90.00
_cell.angle_gamma   90.00
#
_symmetry.space_group_name_H-M   'P 1'
#
loop_
_entity.id
_entity.type
_entity.pdbx_description
1 polymer ?
#
loop_
_entity_poly.entity_id
_entity_poly.type
_entity_poly.pdbx_seq_one_letter_code
_entity_poly.pdbx_strand_id
1 'polypeptide(L)'
;SNETIAYQGILEDGGAPVADGSYTVQVRLFAIASGGTASYAEDHTVTTTDGVFALAIGAGTGVSGSFDAFVFDNPLWIETAVGGTTFGPRTAIQAVPYARSLVAGARMRGALSGSLLRAENTATNGVGLFGFATAATTTTYGVWGESRSPNGYGVFGSANVLTGIGAGVFG
;
A
#
# COMPACT_ATOMS: atom_id res chain seq x y z
N SER A 1 -5.06 -7.72 -11.84
CA SER A 1 -3.86 -8.16 -11.10
C SER A 1 -4.35 -8.64 -9.75
N ASN A 2 -3.97 -9.85 -9.35
CA ASN A 2 -4.31 -10.33 -8.02
C ASN A 2 -3.36 -9.68 -7.01
N GLU A 3 -3.75 -8.53 -6.49
CA GLU A 3 -3.07 -7.91 -5.37
C GLU A 3 -3.53 -8.64 -4.12
N THR A 4 -2.64 -9.41 -3.49
CA THR A 4 -2.96 -10.17 -2.27
C THR A 4 -1.83 -10.05 -1.27
N ILE A 5 -2.18 -10.17 0.02
CA ILE A 5 -1.21 -10.24 1.12
C ILE A 5 -1.29 -11.63 1.73
N ALA A 6 -0.15 -12.34 1.79
CA ALA A 6 -0.07 -13.61 2.51
C ALA A 6 -0.27 -13.38 4.01
N TYR A 7 -1.16 -14.15 4.61
CA TYR A 7 -1.43 -14.13 6.05
C TYR A 7 -1.44 -15.55 6.59
N GLN A 8 -0.82 -15.75 7.74
CA GLN A 8 -0.78 -17.00 8.45
C GLN A 8 -1.13 -16.79 9.93
N GLY A 9 -1.85 -17.70 10.51
CA GLY A 9 -2.25 -17.65 11.91
C GLY A 9 -2.38 -19.03 12.54
N ILE A 10 -2.59 -19.05 13.84
CA ILE A 10 -2.93 -20.23 14.60
C ILE A 10 -4.31 -19.99 15.22
N LEU A 11 -5.19 -20.97 15.10
CA LEU A 11 -6.46 -21.04 15.82
C LEU A 11 -6.28 -21.89 17.07
N GLU A 12 -6.61 -21.32 18.21
CA GLU A 12 -6.57 -22.00 19.51
C GLU A 12 -7.92 -21.88 20.21
N ASP A 13 -8.26 -22.91 20.96
CA ASP A 13 -9.39 -22.93 21.89
C ASP A 13 -8.89 -23.38 23.26
N GLY A 14 -9.09 -22.54 24.28
CA GLY A 14 -8.61 -22.81 25.63
C GLY A 14 -7.09 -22.95 25.76
N GLY A 15 -6.29 -22.38 24.84
CA GLY A 15 -4.83 -22.45 24.83
C GLY A 15 -4.28 -23.74 24.20
N ALA A 16 -5.10 -24.47 23.46
CA ALA A 16 -4.68 -25.62 22.65
C ALA A 16 -5.07 -25.40 21.19
N PRO A 17 -4.29 -25.89 20.22
CA PRO A 17 -4.67 -25.84 18.82
C PRO A 17 -6.03 -26.46 18.58
N VAL A 18 -6.86 -25.85 17.73
CA VAL A 18 -8.14 -26.44 17.31
C VAL A 18 -7.88 -27.73 16.52
N ALA A 19 -8.86 -28.62 16.47
CA ALA A 19 -8.79 -29.83 15.66
C ALA A 19 -8.56 -29.50 14.18
N ASP A 20 -7.88 -30.37 13.48
CA ASP A 20 -7.72 -30.26 12.02
C ASP A 20 -9.10 -30.28 11.36
N GLY A 21 -9.32 -29.34 10.46
CA GLY A 21 -10.62 -29.19 9.82
C GLY A 21 -10.76 -27.91 9.00
N SER A 22 -11.96 -27.70 8.51
CA SER A 22 -12.32 -26.54 7.72
C SER A 22 -12.98 -25.48 8.62
N TYR A 23 -12.49 -24.27 8.55
CA TYR A 23 -12.98 -23.12 9.33
C TYR A 23 -13.23 -21.92 8.42
N THR A 24 -14.28 -21.15 8.73
CA THR A 24 -14.46 -19.83 8.08
C THR A 24 -13.78 -18.78 8.92
N VAL A 25 -12.76 -18.17 8.35
CA VAL A 25 -12.02 -17.03 8.93
C VAL A 25 -12.43 -15.77 8.21
N GLN A 26 -13.00 -14.82 8.93
CA GLN A 26 -13.25 -13.48 8.42
C GLN A 26 -12.05 -12.60 8.72
N VAL A 27 -11.54 -11.93 7.69
CA VAL A 27 -10.48 -10.91 7.81
C VAL A 27 -11.12 -9.54 7.65
N ARG A 28 -10.78 -8.62 8.54
CA ARG A 28 -11.25 -7.23 8.53
C ARG A 28 -10.07 -6.26 8.64
N LEU A 29 -10.07 -5.22 7.80
CA LEU A 29 -9.07 -4.16 7.82
C LEU A 29 -9.70 -2.86 8.31
N PHE A 30 -8.99 -2.17 9.21
CA PHE A 30 -9.44 -0.93 9.83
C PHE A 30 -8.37 0.15 9.71
N ALA A 31 -8.79 1.41 9.61
CA ALA A 31 -7.88 2.56 9.64
C ALA A 31 -7.45 2.97 11.04
N ILE A 32 -8.00 2.33 12.10
CA ILE A 32 -7.74 2.67 13.52
C ILE A 32 -7.56 1.41 14.37
N ALA A 33 -6.78 1.53 15.43
CA ALA A 33 -6.42 0.41 16.31
C ALA A 33 -7.60 -0.19 17.08
N SER A 34 -8.65 0.59 17.33
CA SER A 34 -9.84 0.12 18.07
C SER A 34 -11.08 0.89 17.65
N GLY A 35 -12.26 0.26 17.76
CA GLY A 35 -13.54 0.86 17.35
C GLY A 35 -13.63 1.07 15.83
N GLY A 36 -14.59 1.88 15.38
CA GLY A 36 -14.83 2.21 13.98
C GLY A 36 -15.40 1.08 13.14
N THR A 37 -15.54 1.34 11.84
CA THR A 37 -16.04 0.40 10.83
C THR A 37 -14.88 -0.12 9.99
N ALA A 38 -14.91 -1.39 9.63
CA ALA A 38 -13.92 -1.97 8.74
C ALA A 38 -13.97 -1.27 7.36
N SER A 39 -12.80 -0.89 6.85
CA SER A 39 -12.66 -0.36 5.50
C SER A 39 -12.78 -1.46 4.45
N TYR A 40 -12.43 -2.68 4.84
CA TYR A 40 -12.52 -3.88 4.02
C TYR A 40 -12.80 -5.10 4.89
N ALA A 41 -13.59 -6.05 4.39
CA ALA A 41 -13.82 -7.33 5.02
C ALA A 41 -14.06 -8.42 3.97
N GLU A 42 -13.53 -9.60 4.25
CA GLU A 42 -13.71 -10.81 3.43
C GLU A 42 -13.74 -12.07 4.27
N ASP A 43 -14.38 -13.11 3.75
CA ASP A 43 -14.44 -14.44 4.34
C ASP A 43 -13.55 -15.42 3.57
N HIS A 44 -12.84 -16.26 4.31
CA HIS A 44 -12.02 -17.35 3.80
C HIS A 44 -12.45 -18.66 4.39
N THR A 45 -12.56 -19.70 3.56
CA THR A 45 -12.59 -21.08 4.03
C THR A 45 -11.17 -21.60 4.07
N VAL A 46 -10.65 -21.85 5.26
CA VAL A 46 -9.28 -22.34 5.48
C VAL A 46 -9.30 -23.76 6.05
N THR A 47 -8.25 -24.51 5.79
CA THR A 47 -8.00 -25.80 6.45
C THR A 47 -6.90 -25.62 7.47
N THR A 48 -7.10 -26.12 8.70
CA THR A 48 -6.10 -26.10 9.76
C THR A 48 -5.35 -27.44 9.82
N THR A 49 -4.06 -27.35 10.17
CA THR A 49 -3.23 -28.47 10.58
C THR A 49 -2.51 -28.06 11.85
N ASP A 50 -2.71 -28.78 12.94
CA ASP A 50 -2.24 -28.40 14.28
C ASP A 50 -2.63 -26.94 14.64
N GLY A 51 -3.86 -26.54 14.26
CA GLY A 51 -4.38 -25.19 14.43
C GLY A 51 -3.84 -24.16 13.45
N VAL A 52 -2.78 -24.43 12.67
CA VAL A 52 -2.15 -23.49 11.73
C VAL A 52 -3.00 -23.39 10.47
N PHE A 53 -3.22 -22.17 9.99
CA PHE A 53 -3.84 -21.88 8.71
C PHE A 53 -3.08 -20.81 7.94
N ALA A 54 -3.28 -20.79 6.61
CA ALA A 54 -2.78 -19.74 5.73
C ALA A 54 -3.87 -19.29 4.77
N LEU A 55 -3.88 -18.01 4.44
CA LEU A 55 -4.78 -17.41 3.46
C LEU A 55 -4.10 -16.25 2.72
N ALA A 56 -4.72 -15.77 1.66
CA ALA A 56 -4.26 -14.60 0.91
C ALA A 56 -5.33 -13.51 1.00
N ILE A 57 -5.10 -12.47 1.79
CA ILE A 57 -5.99 -11.31 1.91
C ILE A 57 -6.14 -10.66 0.53
N GLY A 58 -7.37 -10.39 0.12
CA GLY A 58 -7.73 -9.93 -1.22
C GLY A 58 -8.18 -11.04 -2.17
N ALA A 59 -8.11 -12.33 -1.75
CA ALA A 59 -8.57 -13.48 -2.53
C ALA A 59 -9.81 -14.17 -1.95
N GLY A 60 -10.32 -13.68 -0.83
CA GLY A 60 -11.52 -14.23 -0.16
C GLY A 60 -12.84 -13.81 -0.83
N THR A 61 -13.94 -14.23 -0.21
CA THR A 61 -15.27 -13.75 -0.59
C THR A 61 -15.53 -12.41 0.08
N GLY A 62 -15.68 -11.35 -0.71
CA GLY A 62 -15.89 -9.99 -0.21
C GLY A 62 -17.17 -9.86 0.60
N VAL A 63 -17.08 -9.28 1.79
CA VAL A 63 -18.17 -8.96 2.70
C VAL A 63 -18.48 -7.47 2.67
N SER A 64 -17.45 -6.61 2.72
CA SER A 64 -17.59 -5.17 2.61
C SER A 64 -16.32 -4.50 2.08
N GLY A 65 -16.49 -3.35 1.41
CA GLY A 65 -15.39 -2.58 0.83
C GLY A 65 -14.78 -3.24 -0.41
N SER A 66 -13.71 -2.66 -0.91
CA SER A 66 -12.92 -3.18 -2.05
C SER A 66 -11.46 -3.31 -1.63
N PHE A 67 -10.84 -4.43 -2.01
CA PHE A 67 -9.41 -4.62 -1.81
C PHE A 67 -8.68 -4.07 -3.04
N ASP A 68 -8.25 -2.85 -2.95
CA ASP A 68 -7.55 -2.13 -4.01
C ASP A 68 -6.43 -1.25 -3.43
N ALA A 69 -5.71 -0.53 -4.29
CA ALA A 69 -4.61 0.32 -3.86
C ALA A 69 -5.02 1.41 -2.84
N PHE A 70 -6.31 1.79 -2.77
CA PHE A 70 -6.80 2.81 -1.85
C PHE A 70 -6.95 2.32 -0.41
N VAL A 71 -7.04 1.00 -0.19
CA VAL A 71 -7.03 0.41 1.15
C VAL A 71 -5.78 0.82 1.90
N PHE A 72 -4.64 0.98 1.20
CA PHE A 72 -3.32 1.29 1.76
C PHE A 72 -3.01 2.79 1.88
N ASP A 73 -3.95 3.68 1.54
CA ASP A 73 -3.77 5.13 1.68
C ASP A 73 -3.67 5.58 3.16
N ASN A 74 -4.06 4.70 4.09
CA ASN A 74 -3.99 4.93 5.54
C ASN A 74 -3.23 3.81 6.25
N PRO A 75 -2.70 4.05 7.47
CA PRO A 75 -2.26 2.97 8.33
C PRO A 75 -3.39 1.96 8.54
N LEU A 76 -3.05 0.67 8.51
CA LEU A 76 -4.03 -0.40 8.61
C LEU A 76 -3.79 -1.29 9.83
N TRP A 77 -4.89 -1.74 10.42
CA TRP A 77 -4.94 -2.77 11.45
C TRP A 77 -5.78 -3.94 10.95
N ILE A 78 -5.27 -5.14 11.17
CA ILE A 78 -5.97 -6.39 10.86
C ILE A 78 -6.69 -6.91 12.11
N GLU A 79 -7.88 -7.40 11.92
CA GLU A 79 -8.68 -8.13 12.88
C GLU A 79 -9.21 -9.39 12.21
N THR A 80 -9.18 -10.50 12.92
CA THR A 80 -9.73 -11.78 12.45
C THR A 80 -10.89 -12.22 13.33
N ALA A 81 -11.85 -12.92 12.75
CA ALA A 81 -12.93 -13.56 13.46
C ALA A 81 -13.18 -14.97 12.92
N VAL A 82 -13.57 -15.89 13.80
CA VAL A 82 -13.92 -17.27 13.44
C VAL A 82 -15.24 -17.62 14.12
N GLY A 83 -16.21 -18.13 13.36
CA GLY A 83 -17.52 -18.47 13.90
C GLY A 83 -18.24 -17.30 14.58
N GLY A 84 -17.98 -16.06 14.17
CA GLY A 84 -18.53 -14.83 14.78
C GLY A 84 -17.77 -14.34 16.00
N THR A 85 -16.78 -15.08 16.50
CA THR A 85 -15.92 -14.65 17.61
C THR A 85 -14.75 -13.86 17.06
N THR A 86 -14.61 -12.60 17.49
CA THR A 86 -13.52 -11.70 17.10
C THR A 86 -12.30 -11.93 17.99
N PHE A 87 -11.13 -12.01 17.37
CA PHE A 87 -9.85 -12.11 18.06
C PHE A 87 -9.19 -10.74 18.14
N GLY A 88 -8.83 -10.34 19.34
CA GLY A 88 -8.20 -9.05 19.64
C GLY A 88 -6.97 -9.19 20.52
N PRO A 89 -6.18 -8.13 20.62
CA PRO A 89 -6.33 -6.83 19.96
C PRO A 89 -5.99 -6.87 18.46
N ARG A 90 -6.43 -5.84 17.71
CA ARG A 90 -6.03 -5.66 16.31
C ARG A 90 -4.51 -5.56 16.20
N THR A 91 -3.96 -6.14 15.14
CA THR A 91 -2.53 -6.06 14.83
C THR A 91 -2.30 -5.03 13.74
N ALA A 92 -1.36 -4.10 13.96
CA ALA A 92 -0.98 -3.13 12.94
C ALA A 92 -0.27 -3.83 11.77
N ILE A 93 -0.69 -3.53 10.53
CA ILE A 93 0.07 -3.93 9.34
C ILE A 93 1.29 -3.02 9.25
N GLN A 94 2.47 -3.61 9.36
CA GLN A 94 3.73 -2.87 9.30
C GLN A 94 4.14 -2.61 7.85
N ALA A 95 4.61 -1.40 7.58
CA ALA A 95 5.21 -1.10 6.28
C ALA A 95 6.46 -1.94 6.04
N VAL A 96 6.64 -2.41 4.81
CA VAL A 96 7.90 -3.06 4.40
C VAL A 96 9.00 -2.00 4.38
N PRO A 97 10.08 -2.13 5.17
CA PRO A 97 11.10 -1.09 5.31
C PRO A 97 11.79 -0.69 4.01
N TYR A 98 11.80 -1.57 3.00
CA TYR A 98 12.46 -1.36 1.72
C TYR A 98 11.60 -1.84 0.55
N ALA A 99 10.77 -0.95 0.00
CA ALA A 99 10.21 -1.17 -1.33
C ALA A 99 11.30 -0.83 -2.35
N ARG A 100 12.00 -1.84 -2.86
CA ARG A 100 13.09 -1.67 -3.85
C ARG A 100 12.56 -1.43 -5.28
N SER A 101 11.28 -1.66 -5.50
CA SER A 101 10.65 -1.53 -6.81
C SER A 101 9.15 -1.25 -6.63
N LEU A 102 8.61 -0.37 -7.45
CA LEU A 102 7.18 -0.16 -7.59
C LEU A 102 6.69 -0.97 -8.79
N VAL A 103 5.54 -1.62 -8.65
CA VAL A 103 4.89 -2.31 -9.77
C VAL A 103 4.42 -1.30 -10.83
N ALA A 104 4.28 -1.73 -12.08
CA ALA A 104 3.74 -0.91 -13.14
C ALA A 104 2.33 -0.40 -12.77
N GLY A 105 2.10 0.90 -12.92
CA GLY A 105 0.86 1.54 -12.51
C GLY A 105 0.78 1.92 -11.02
N ALA A 106 1.87 1.78 -10.27
CA ALA A 106 1.93 2.25 -8.88
C ALA A 106 1.48 3.71 -8.76
N ARG A 107 0.64 3.99 -7.77
CA ARG A 107 0.01 5.29 -7.58
C ARG A 107 0.25 5.78 -6.17
N MET A 108 0.64 7.04 -6.04
CA MET A 108 0.64 7.76 -4.77
C MET A 108 -0.48 8.79 -4.77
N ARG A 109 -1.30 8.78 -3.72
CA ARG A 109 -2.42 9.70 -3.54
C ARG A 109 -2.48 10.18 -2.09
N GLY A 110 -2.73 11.46 -1.91
CA GLY A 110 -2.92 12.05 -0.59
C GLY A 110 -3.36 13.49 -0.68
N ALA A 111 -3.96 13.99 0.40
CA ALA A 111 -4.31 15.39 0.60
C ALA A 111 -3.36 15.96 1.66
N LEU A 112 -2.21 16.45 1.22
CA LEU A 112 -1.16 16.98 2.08
C LEU A 112 -0.85 18.42 1.70
N SER A 113 -0.52 19.25 2.68
CA SER A 113 0.00 20.61 2.45
C SER A 113 1.47 20.62 2.02
N GLY A 114 2.15 19.47 1.99
CA GLY A 114 3.54 19.29 1.58
C GLY A 114 3.68 18.40 0.34
N SER A 115 4.88 17.94 0.09
CA SER A 115 5.20 17.04 -1.03
C SER A 115 4.66 15.64 -0.79
N LEU A 116 3.98 15.08 -1.78
CA LEU A 116 3.54 13.70 -1.77
C LEU A 116 4.72 12.72 -2.02
N LEU A 117 5.66 13.13 -2.87
CA LEU A 117 6.92 12.45 -3.12
C LEU A 117 8.07 13.45 -3.02
N ARG A 118 9.09 13.11 -2.23
CA ARG A 118 10.37 13.83 -2.19
C ARG A 118 11.49 12.86 -2.55
N ALA A 119 12.20 13.13 -3.63
CA ALA A 119 13.43 12.44 -3.97
C ALA A 119 14.61 13.38 -3.73
N GLU A 120 15.54 12.98 -2.88
CA GLU A 120 16.72 13.79 -2.53
C GLU A 120 17.98 12.96 -2.76
N ASN A 121 18.92 13.53 -3.51
CA ASN A 121 20.22 12.95 -3.73
C ASN A 121 21.28 13.96 -3.33
N THR A 122 22.06 13.66 -2.30
CA THR A 122 23.11 14.54 -1.75
C THR A 122 24.49 14.26 -2.35
N ALA A 123 24.60 13.28 -3.24
CA ALA A 123 25.88 12.93 -3.87
C ALA A 123 26.29 13.95 -4.92
N THR A 124 27.61 14.18 -5.05
CA THR A 124 28.17 14.95 -6.15
C THR A 124 27.82 14.28 -7.49
N ASN A 125 27.31 15.06 -8.45
CA ASN A 125 26.78 14.59 -9.73
C ASN A 125 25.60 13.61 -9.61
N GLY A 126 24.88 13.64 -8.48
CA GLY A 126 23.72 12.78 -8.24
C GLY A 126 22.45 13.26 -8.97
N VAL A 127 21.60 12.33 -9.37
CA VAL A 127 20.27 12.59 -9.93
C VAL A 127 19.22 12.27 -8.87
N GLY A 128 18.32 13.20 -8.57
CA GLY A 128 17.25 13.02 -7.60
C GLY A 128 16.08 12.20 -8.17
N LEU A 129 15.64 12.51 -9.39
CA LEU A 129 14.57 11.79 -10.09
C LEU A 129 14.93 11.65 -11.57
N PHE A 130 14.82 10.45 -12.10
CA PHE A 130 15.08 10.15 -13.51
C PHE A 130 13.85 9.49 -14.13
N GLY A 131 13.22 10.16 -15.09
CA GLY A 131 12.11 9.63 -15.87
C GLY A 131 12.59 9.28 -17.28
N PHE A 132 12.39 8.03 -17.71
CA PHE A 132 12.87 7.54 -18.99
C PHE A 132 11.82 6.74 -19.74
N ALA A 133 11.46 7.19 -20.95
CA ALA A 133 10.56 6.51 -21.86
C ALA A 133 11.36 6.04 -23.09
N THR A 134 11.33 4.74 -23.37
CA THR A 134 12.22 4.08 -24.34
C THR A 134 11.60 3.78 -25.69
N ALA A 135 10.26 3.90 -25.85
CA ALA A 135 9.62 3.59 -27.12
C ALA A 135 10.06 4.56 -28.22
N ALA A 136 10.49 4.00 -29.34
CA ALA A 136 11.01 4.76 -30.49
C ALA A 136 9.91 5.23 -31.46
N THR A 137 8.67 4.77 -31.25
CA THR A 137 7.52 5.10 -32.11
C THR A 137 6.44 5.76 -31.27
N THR A 138 5.70 6.69 -31.85
CA THR A 138 4.67 7.49 -31.20
C THR A 138 5.23 8.51 -30.20
N THR A 139 4.33 9.32 -29.60
CA THR A 139 4.72 10.31 -28.59
C THR A 139 4.91 9.63 -27.25
N THR A 140 6.07 9.82 -26.61
CA THR A 140 6.39 9.31 -25.28
C THR A 140 6.89 10.43 -24.38
N TYR A 141 6.65 10.30 -23.07
CA TYR A 141 7.06 11.30 -22.09
C TYR A 141 7.88 10.62 -20.99
N GLY A 142 9.07 11.10 -20.73
CA GLY A 142 9.89 10.67 -19.59
C GLY A 142 9.28 11.14 -18.26
N VAL A 143 8.79 12.37 -18.24
CA VAL A 143 8.05 12.97 -17.11
C VAL A 143 6.88 13.77 -17.68
N TRP A 144 5.70 13.59 -17.08
CA TRP A 144 4.51 14.37 -17.39
C TRP A 144 4.04 15.08 -16.13
N GLY A 145 3.95 16.39 -16.17
CA GLY A 145 3.42 17.22 -15.07
C GLY A 145 2.15 17.95 -15.48
N GLU A 146 1.08 17.84 -14.69
CA GLU A 146 -0.19 18.52 -14.91
C GLU A 146 -0.66 19.19 -13.61
N SER A 147 -1.16 20.42 -13.70
CA SER A 147 -1.86 21.11 -12.63
C SER A 147 -3.22 21.60 -13.13
N ARG A 148 -4.27 21.32 -12.37
CA ARG A 148 -5.64 21.82 -12.65
C ARG A 148 -5.99 23.10 -11.90
N SER A 149 -5.08 23.60 -11.07
CA SER A 149 -5.25 24.88 -10.40
C SER A 149 -4.98 26.05 -11.37
N PRO A 150 -5.78 27.11 -11.38
CA PRO A 150 -5.54 28.27 -12.22
C PRO A 150 -4.22 29.01 -11.92
N ASN A 151 -3.67 28.80 -10.70
CA ASN A 151 -2.38 29.35 -10.27
C ASN A 151 -1.31 28.27 -10.06
N GLY A 152 -1.52 27.06 -10.60
CA GLY A 152 -0.64 25.91 -10.41
C GLY A 152 0.34 25.75 -11.57
N TYR A 153 1.48 25.13 -11.29
CA TYR A 153 2.48 24.74 -12.28
C TYR A 153 2.45 23.22 -12.46
N GLY A 154 2.41 22.74 -13.68
CA GLY A 154 2.54 21.31 -13.98
C GLY A 154 3.97 20.82 -13.65
N VAL A 155 4.97 21.61 -14.04
CA VAL A 155 6.39 21.41 -13.65
C VAL A 155 6.94 22.78 -13.23
N PHE A 156 7.57 22.81 -12.06
CA PHE A 156 8.28 23.99 -11.57
C PHE A 156 9.73 23.61 -11.27
N GLY A 157 10.67 24.21 -11.98
CA GLY A 157 12.10 24.02 -11.75
C GLY A 157 12.70 25.27 -11.10
N SER A 158 13.47 25.05 -10.03
CA SER A 158 14.24 26.12 -9.38
C SER A 158 15.66 25.63 -9.12
N ALA A 159 16.63 26.42 -9.47
CA ALA A 159 18.03 26.23 -9.12
C ALA A 159 18.47 27.31 -8.11
N ASN A 160 18.69 26.88 -6.86
CA ASN A 160 19.19 27.77 -5.81
C ASN A 160 20.70 27.57 -5.64
N VAL A 161 21.47 28.33 -6.35
CA VAL A 161 22.96 28.27 -6.35
C VAL A 161 23.56 29.57 -5.85
N LEU A 162 24.59 29.44 -5.02
CA LEU A 162 25.34 30.60 -4.50
C LEU A 162 26.42 31.05 -5.49
N THR A 163 26.98 30.10 -6.25
CA THR A 163 28.04 30.36 -7.25
C THR A 163 27.90 29.35 -8.38
N GLY A 164 28.21 29.73 -9.60
CA GLY A 164 28.16 28.85 -10.77
C GLY A 164 26.94 29.09 -11.67
N ILE A 165 26.70 28.16 -12.61
CA ILE A 165 25.60 28.19 -13.56
C ILE A 165 24.57 27.15 -13.11
N GLY A 166 23.41 27.59 -12.60
CA GLY A 166 22.30 26.74 -12.25
C GLY A 166 21.13 26.97 -13.21
N ALA A 167 20.48 25.90 -13.65
CA ALA A 167 19.24 25.96 -14.40
C ALA A 167 18.14 25.21 -13.67
N GLY A 168 16.97 25.80 -13.48
CA GLY A 168 15.81 25.15 -12.89
C GLY A 168 15.19 24.17 -13.88
N VAL A 169 15.10 24.54 -15.16
CA VAL A 169 14.73 23.66 -16.30
C VAL A 169 15.70 24.01 -17.42
N PHE A 170 16.24 22.98 -18.06
CA PHE A 170 17.11 23.12 -19.23
C PHE A 170 16.51 22.31 -20.38
N GLY A 171 16.33 22.92 -21.55
CA GLY A 171 15.77 22.30 -22.77
C GLY A 171 16.57 22.71 -24.00
#